data_4a6de2853069424e37eea6d64322ec4c
#
_entry.id   4a6de2853069424e37eea6d64322ec4c
#
_cell.length_a   1.000
_cell.length_b   1.000
_cell.length_c   1.000
_cell.angle_alpha   90.00
_cell.angle_beta   90.00
_cell.angle_gamma   90.00
#
_symmetry.space_group_name_H-M   'P 1'
#
loop_
_entity.id
_entity.type
_entity.pdbx_description
1 polymer ?
#
loop_
_entity_poly.entity_id
_entity_poly.type
_entity_poly.pdbx_seq_one_letter_code
_entity_poly.pdbx_strand_id
1 'polypeptide(L)'
;MNQNVVDLQRDVVDASFKQPIVIDFWAEWCAPCRMLGPILEKLASQANGRWRLVKIDTELQPDIAMQFGVSSIPAVKMVSEGELIAEFVGALPEPHVTQWLDENLPTKSKNALQNAVEALEHGDVNRAKQLLKYAVDQDGSNLDAKVMLARLMFIDNPDKALTLTESIDEAHPMFDQVEAMRTLHRLLNSAKNLLKEAQKHDTEAWNLYAKGINAFKKNDYGTALESWIDSIIVDRQVDDDGARKACVALFKIMGNEHELSKKYHRRFSSALF
;
A
#
# COMPACT_ATOMS: atom_id res chain seq x y z
N MET A 1 20.45 -44.21 -4.13
CA MET A 1 20.05 -42.83 -4.37
C MET A 1 20.03 -42.16 -3.01
N ASN A 2 20.93 -41.21 -2.75
CA ASN A 2 20.88 -40.43 -1.47
C ASN A 2 19.62 -39.58 -1.50
N GLN A 3 18.57 -40.05 -0.84
CA GLN A 3 17.41 -39.20 -0.54
C GLN A 3 17.91 -38.19 0.48
N ASN A 4 18.14 -36.96 0.02
CA ASN A 4 18.54 -35.86 0.90
C ASN A 4 17.39 -35.57 1.86
N VAL A 5 17.49 -36.06 3.09
CA VAL A 5 16.62 -35.67 4.19
C VAL A 5 16.87 -34.20 4.46
N VAL A 6 15.82 -33.37 4.38
CA VAL A 6 15.89 -31.93 4.63
C VAL A 6 16.03 -31.69 6.13
N ASP A 7 17.02 -30.92 6.53
CA ASP A 7 17.14 -30.41 7.88
C ASP A 7 16.33 -29.09 7.93
N LEU A 8 15.16 -29.15 8.60
CA LEU A 8 14.24 -28.03 8.65
C LEU A 8 14.89 -26.75 9.17
N GLN A 9 15.65 -26.86 10.28
CA GLN A 9 16.28 -25.69 10.87
C GLN A 9 17.32 -25.07 9.94
N ARG A 10 18.24 -25.88 9.44
CA ARG A 10 19.34 -25.41 8.60
C ARG A 10 18.89 -25.01 7.19
N ASP A 11 18.09 -25.89 6.53
CA ASP A 11 17.81 -25.79 5.10
C ASP A 11 16.62 -24.88 4.79
N VAL A 12 15.76 -24.62 5.78
CA VAL A 12 14.60 -23.75 5.64
C VAL A 12 14.72 -22.53 6.55
N VAL A 13 14.69 -22.70 7.88
CA VAL A 13 14.61 -21.58 8.81
C VAL A 13 15.84 -20.68 8.70
N ASP A 14 17.04 -21.19 8.98
CA ASP A 14 18.29 -20.41 8.94
C ASP A 14 18.61 -19.88 7.54
N ALA A 15 18.29 -20.68 6.52
CA ALA A 15 18.50 -20.29 5.14
C ALA A 15 17.57 -19.17 4.69
N SER A 16 16.35 -19.09 5.24
CA SER A 16 15.35 -18.07 4.89
C SER A 16 15.76 -16.64 5.29
N PHE A 17 16.69 -16.49 6.24
CA PHE A 17 17.30 -15.20 6.57
C PHE A 17 18.30 -14.70 5.53
N LYS A 18 18.74 -15.55 4.60
CA LYS A 18 19.66 -15.17 3.52
C LYS A 18 18.94 -14.93 2.20
N GLN A 19 17.93 -15.74 1.92
CA GLN A 19 17.08 -15.64 0.74
C GLN A 19 15.78 -16.41 0.98
N PRO A 20 14.65 -16.03 0.38
CA PRO A 20 13.40 -16.76 0.49
C PRO A 20 13.54 -18.22 0.08
N ILE A 21 12.89 -19.10 0.83
CA ILE A 21 12.84 -20.55 0.57
C ILE A 21 11.44 -20.91 0.10
N VAL A 22 11.34 -21.46 -1.09
CA VAL A 22 10.11 -22.08 -1.60
C VAL A 22 10.17 -23.56 -1.33
N ILE A 23 9.21 -24.09 -0.59
CA ILE A 23 9.13 -25.49 -0.20
C ILE A 23 8.08 -26.18 -1.07
N ASP A 24 8.46 -27.27 -1.75
CA ASP A 24 7.55 -28.16 -2.48
C ASP A 24 7.31 -29.41 -1.62
N PHE A 25 6.12 -29.55 -1.08
CA PHE A 25 5.67 -30.77 -0.39
C PHE A 25 5.06 -31.73 -1.40
N TRP A 26 5.70 -32.86 -1.58
CA TRP A 26 5.38 -33.82 -2.63
C TRP A 26 5.45 -35.28 -2.16
N ALA A 27 5.02 -36.24 -2.99
CA ALA A 27 5.28 -37.66 -2.83
C ALA A 27 5.41 -38.33 -4.20
N GLU A 28 6.08 -39.49 -4.26
CA GLU A 28 6.36 -40.19 -5.52
C GLU A 28 5.08 -40.63 -6.26
N TRP A 29 4.07 -41.09 -5.52
CA TRP A 29 2.77 -41.51 -6.07
C TRP A 29 1.88 -40.36 -6.54
N CYS A 30 2.18 -39.13 -6.16
CA CYS A 30 1.35 -37.97 -6.45
C CYS A 30 1.51 -37.52 -7.91
N ALA A 31 0.54 -37.84 -8.75
CA ALA A 31 0.57 -37.48 -10.17
C ALA A 31 0.59 -35.95 -10.41
N PRO A 32 -0.20 -35.11 -9.70
CA PRO A 32 -0.11 -33.63 -9.82
C PRO A 32 1.24 -33.07 -9.39
N CYS A 33 1.91 -33.68 -8.38
CA CYS A 33 3.25 -33.28 -7.94
C CYS A 33 4.30 -33.45 -9.04
N ARG A 34 4.18 -34.54 -9.82
CA ARG A 34 5.07 -34.79 -10.96
C ARG A 34 4.92 -33.79 -12.09
N MET A 35 3.80 -33.08 -12.17
CA MET A 35 3.63 -31.98 -13.12
C MET A 35 4.19 -30.65 -12.56
N LEU A 36 3.98 -30.37 -11.28
CA LEU A 36 4.40 -29.12 -10.66
C LEU A 36 5.92 -29.07 -10.39
N GLY A 37 6.50 -30.17 -9.90
CA GLY A 37 7.92 -30.23 -9.54
C GLY A 37 8.87 -29.71 -10.61
N PRO A 38 8.79 -30.19 -11.87
CA PRO A 38 9.64 -29.70 -12.98
C PRO A 38 9.46 -28.19 -13.25
N ILE A 39 8.24 -27.64 -13.05
CA ILE A 39 7.97 -26.20 -13.20
C ILE A 39 8.75 -25.42 -12.13
N LEU A 40 8.63 -25.83 -10.86
CA LEU A 40 9.35 -25.20 -9.74
C LEU A 40 10.87 -25.30 -9.91
N GLU A 41 11.39 -26.46 -10.33
CA GLU A 41 12.81 -26.68 -10.59
C GLU A 41 13.34 -25.78 -11.72
N LYS A 42 12.58 -25.68 -12.81
CA LYS A 42 12.89 -24.76 -13.92
C LYS A 42 12.96 -23.32 -13.44
N LEU A 43 11.92 -22.84 -12.74
CA LEU A 43 11.84 -21.47 -12.23
C LEU A 43 12.95 -21.19 -11.20
N ALA A 44 13.27 -22.17 -10.34
CA ALA A 44 14.36 -22.04 -9.38
C ALA A 44 15.73 -21.91 -10.07
N SER A 45 15.96 -22.66 -11.15
CA SER A 45 17.20 -22.54 -11.94
C SER A 45 17.35 -21.15 -12.59
N GLN A 46 16.25 -20.48 -12.88
CA GLN A 46 16.19 -19.14 -13.47
C GLN A 46 16.15 -18.02 -12.42
N ALA A 47 16.02 -18.38 -11.15
CA ALA A 47 15.83 -17.41 -10.07
C ALA A 47 17.05 -16.50 -9.81
N ASN A 48 18.25 -16.87 -10.28
CA ASN A 48 19.49 -16.12 -10.08
C ASN A 48 19.73 -15.71 -8.60
N GLY A 49 19.42 -16.62 -7.68
CA GLY A 49 19.60 -16.38 -6.24
C GLY A 49 18.50 -15.54 -5.57
N ARG A 50 17.44 -15.15 -6.29
CA ARG A 50 16.30 -14.45 -5.68
C ARG A 50 15.54 -15.30 -4.66
N TRP A 51 15.53 -16.63 -4.84
CA TRP A 51 14.94 -17.62 -3.95
C TRP A 51 15.53 -19.00 -4.19
N ARG A 52 15.33 -19.93 -3.27
CA ARG A 52 15.80 -21.32 -3.36
C ARG A 52 14.64 -22.30 -3.20
N LEU A 53 14.64 -23.35 -4.01
CA LEU A 53 13.70 -24.46 -3.87
C LEU A 53 14.23 -25.50 -2.89
N VAL A 54 13.37 -25.95 -1.97
CA VAL A 54 13.56 -27.10 -1.10
C VAL A 54 12.41 -28.07 -1.34
N LYS A 55 12.71 -29.35 -1.58
CA LYS A 55 11.69 -30.37 -1.83
C LYS A 55 11.60 -31.29 -0.62
N ILE A 56 10.41 -31.46 -0.07
CA ILE A 56 10.14 -32.30 1.10
C ILE A 56 9.19 -33.41 0.71
N ASP A 57 9.70 -34.65 0.75
CA ASP A 57 8.88 -35.84 0.57
C ASP A 57 8.06 -36.09 1.85
N THR A 58 6.75 -36.00 1.73
CA THR A 58 5.81 -36.09 2.87
C THR A 58 5.72 -37.52 3.44
N GLU A 59 6.16 -38.54 2.72
CA GLU A 59 6.25 -39.91 3.22
C GLU A 59 7.54 -40.13 4.02
N LEU A 60 8.63 -39.49 3.61
CA LEU A 60 9.92 -39.61 4.32
C LEU A 60 10.00 -38.65 5.52
N GLN A 61 9.34 -37.49 5.45
CA GLN A 61 9.38 -36.46 6.48
C GLN A 61 7.97 -35.94 6.86
N PRO A 62 7.07 -36.83 7.32
CA PRO A 62 5.70 -36.49 7.66
C PRO A 62 5.61 -35.44 8.80
N ASP A 63 6.57 -35.47 9.74
CA ASP A 63 6.61 -34.51 10.85
C ASP A 63 6.80 -33.10 10.38
N ILE A 64 7.60 -32.86 9.35
CA ILE A 64 7.78 -31.52 8.77
C ILE A 64 6.49 -31.09 8.04
N ALA A 65 5.90 -31.98 7.26
CA ALA A 65 4.62 -31.69 6.60
C ALA A 65 3.52 -31.30 7.60
N MET A 66 3.47 -31.99 8.75
CA MET A 66 2.54 -31.71 9.83
C MET A 66 2.81 -30.34 10.48
N GLN A 67 4.08 -30.01 10.75
CA GLN A 67 4.46 -28.70 11.31
C GLN A 67 4.03 -27.54 10.40
N PHE A 68 4.09 -27.73 9.09
CA PHE A 68 3.61 -26.74 8.11
C PHE A 68 2.10 -26.83 7.84
N GLY A 69 1.35 -27.71 8.52
CA GLY A 69 -0.10 -27.85 8.32
C GLY A 69 -0.50 -28.37 6.94
N VAL A 70 0.37 -29.18 6.30
CA VAL A 70 0.09 -29.73 4.97
C VAL A 70 -0.93 -30.86 5.09
N SER A 71 -2.14 -30.61 4.58
CA SER A 71 -3.25 -31.59 4.58
C SER A 71 -3.46 -32.27 3.23
N SER A 72 -2.89 -31.72 2.16
CA SER A 72 -2.97 -32.28 0.80
C SER A 72 -1.75 -31.86 -0.02
N ILE A 73 -1.38 -32.68 -1.01
CA ILE A 73 -0.24 -32.44 -1.90
C ILE A 73 -0.68 -32.40 -3.38
N PRO A 74 0.03 -31.63 -4.24
CA PRO A 74 1.17 -30.79 -3.90
C PRO A 74 0.78 -29.58 -3.07
N ALA A 75 1.64 -29.20 -2.14
CA ALA A 75 1.51 -27.93 -1.41
C ALA A 75 2.83 -27.18 -1.51
N VAL A 76 2.75 -25.91 -1.87
CA VAL A 76 3.92 -25.04 -1.97
C VAL A 76 3.83 -23.96 -0.93
N LYS A 77 4.92 -23.73 -0.20
CA LYS A 77 5.01 -22.73 0.85
C LYS A 77 6.26 -21.89 0.68
N MET A 78 6.18 -20.61 1.02
CA MET A 78 7.31 -19.70 0.97
C MET A 78 7.65 -19.20 2.37
N VAL A 79 8.91 -19.38 2.76
CA VAL A 79 9.45 -18.94 4.04
C VAL A 79 10.50 -17.86 3.80
N SER A 80 10.39 -16.74 4.51
CA SER A 80 11.37 -15.67 4.52
C SER A 80 11.55 -15.14 5.95
N GLU A 81 12.79 -14.88 6.35
CA GLU A 81 13.14 -14.39 7.69
C GLU A 81 12.57 -15.26 8.83
N GLY A 82 12.48 -16.58 8.60
CA GLY A 82 11.97 -17.56 9.56
C GLY A 82 10.43 -17.69 9.57
N GLU A 83 9.71 -16.89 8.80
CA GLU A 83 8.25 -16.86 8.79
C GLU A 83 7.66 -17.40 7.48
N LEU A 84 6.49 -18.06 7.58
CA LEU A 84 5.69 -18.45 6.43
C LEU A 84 4.99 -17.22 5.87
N ILE A 85 5.35 -16.79 4.65
CA ILE A 85 4.83 -15.57 4.05
C ILE A 85 3.80 -15.80 2.95
N ALA A 86 3.78 -16.98 2.32
CA ALA A 86 2.81 -17.32 1.28
C ALA A 86 2.68 -18.83 1.09
N GLU A 87 1.53 -19.28 0.57
CA GLU A 87 1.30 -20.66 0.24
C GLU A 87 0.26 -20.84 -0.87
N PHE A 88 0.31 -21.97 -1.57
CA PHE A 88 -0.78 -22.48 -2.39
C PHE A 88 -0.82 -24.00 -2.37
N VAL A 89 -1.98 -24.58 -2.71
CA VAL A 89 -2.22 -26.01 -2.76
C VAL A 89 -2.72 -26.39 -4.15
N GLY A 90 -2.25 -27.52 -4.65
CA GLY A 90 -2.59 -28.03 -5.98
C GLY A 90 -1.55 -27.70 -7.05
N ALA A 91 -1.65 -28.38 -8.19
CA ALA A 91 -0.76 -28.16 -9.32
C ALA A 91 -1.24 -26.94 -10.14
N LEU A 92 -0.43 -25.88 -10.13
CA LEU A 92 -0.66 -24.69 -10.93
C LEU A 92 0.15 -24.74 -12.24
N PRO A 93 -0.40 -24.22 -13.36
CA PRO A 93 0.37 -23.99 -14.58
C PRO A 93 1.51 -22.98 -14.37
N GLU A 94 2.59 -23.11 -15.15
CA GLU A 94 3.79 -22.26 -15.02
C GLU A 94 3.49 -20.75 -14.94
N PRO A 95 2.60 -20.16 -15.77
CA PRO A 95 2.31 -18.73 -15.66
C PRO A 95 1.76 -18.30 -14.28
N HIS A 96 0.91 -19.15 -13.67
CA HIS A 96 0.33 -18.86 -12.35
C HIS A 96 1.37 -19.03 -11.22
N VAL A 97 2.27 -20.02 -11.35
CA VAL A 97 3.40 -20.17 -10.41
C VAL A 97 4.33 -18.95 -10.49
N THR A 98 4.62 -18.49 -11.72
CA THR A 98 5.43 -17.28 -11.94
C THR A 98 4.79 -16.06 -11.32
N GLN A 99 3.50 -15.86 -11.57
CA GLN A 99 2.74 -14.74 -10.98
C GLN A 99 2.77 -14.82 -9.45
N TRP A 100 2.50 -16.00 -8.87
CA TRP A 100 2.54 -16.19 -7.41
C TRP A 100 3.92 -15.88 -6.82
N LEU A 101 5.01 -16.28 -7.50
CA LEU A 101 6.38 -15.93 -7.08
C LEU A 101 6.62 -14.42 -7.12
N ASP A 102 6.23 -13.76 -8.20
CA ASP A 102 6.44 -12.31 -8.35
C ASP A 102 5.61 -11.49 -7.35
N GLU A 103 4.40 -11.96 -7.00
CA GLU A 103 3.53 -11.32 -6.01
C GLU A 103 4.07 -11.49 -4.58
N ASN A 104 4.68 -12.64 -4.24
CA ASN A 104 5.01 -12.98 -2.86
C ASN A 104 6.51 -12.87 -2.53
N LEU A 105 7.40 -12.89 -3.52
CA LEU A 105 8.83 -12.74 -3.24
C LEU A 105 9.13 -11.36 -2.63
N PRO A 106 9.83 -11.32 -1.48
CA PRO A 106 10.34 -10.09 -0.93
C PRO A 106 11.28 -9.37 -1.90
N THR A 107 11.08 -8.09 -2.06
CA THR A 107 11.98 -7.22 -2.83
C THR A 107 12.44 -6.07 -1.96
N LYS A 108 13.56 -5.42 -2.31
CA LYS A 108 14.02 -4.23 -1.57
C LYS A 108 12.94 -3.14 -1.51
N SER A 109 12.15 -3.02 -2.57
CA SER A 109 11.03 -2.07 -2.63
C SER A 109 9.88 -2.46 -1.70
N LYS A 110 9.45 -3.73 -1.71
CA LYS A 110 8.38 -4.22 -0.82
C LYS A 110 8.79 -4.14 0.66
N ASN A 111 10.01 -4.56 1.00
CA ASN A 111 10.52 -4.47 2.37
C ASN A 111 10.60 -3.00 2.84
N ALA A 112 11.07 -2.10 1.97
CA ALA A 112 11.11 -0.68 2.31
C ALA A 112 9.71 -0.07 2.48
N LEU A 113 8.73 -0.50 1.67
CA LEU A 113 7.33 -0.10 1.83
C LEU A 113 6.77 -0.58 3.19
N GLN A 114 6.99 -1.84 3.55
CA GLN A 114 6.54 -2.38 4.84
C GLN A 114 7.16 -1.63 6.01
N ASN A 115 8.48 -1.45 6.00
CA ASN A 115 9.17 -0.67 7.05
C ASN A 115 8.69 0.78 7.12
N ALA A 116 8.24 1.35 5.99
CA ALA A 116 7.64 2.69 5.97
C ALA A 116 6.26 2.72 6.63
N VAL A 117 5.45 1.68 6.45
CA VAL A 117 4.17 1.53 7.15
C VAL A 117 4.38 1.45 8.66
N GLU A 118 5.31 0.61 9.11
CA GLU A 118 5.68 0.51 10.53
C GLU A 118 6.18 1.84 11.11
N ALA A 119 7.01 2.57 10.34
CA ALA A 119 7.47 3.90 10.77
C ALA A 119 6.30 4.89 10.94
N LEU A 120 5.27 4.82 10.06
CA LEU A 120 4.06 5.65 10.19
C LEU A 120 3.21 5.27 11.41
N GLU A 121 3.09 3.99 11.73
CA GLU A 121 2.40 3.53 12.94
C GLU A 121 3.07 4.04 14.22
N HIS A 122 4.39 4.19 14.21
CA HIS A 122 5.15 4.80 15.30
C HIS A 122 5.25 6.34 15.23
N GLY A 123 4.61 6.97 14.24
CA GLY A 123 4.60 8.43 14.06
C GLY A 123 5.90 9.00 13.45
N ASP A 124 6.84 8.17 13.00
CA ASP A 124 8.09 8.63 12.37
C ASP A 124 7.88 8.91 10.87
N VAL A 125 7.23 10.02 10.58
CA VAL A 125 6.91 10.47 9.22
C VAL A 125 8.17 10.71 8.38
N ASN A 126 9.26 11.19 8.99
CA ASN A 126 10.50 11.49 8.27
C ASN A 126 11.17 10.19 7.79
N ARG A 127 11.24 9.20 8.64
CA ARG A 127 11.76 7.87 8.29
C ARG A 127 10.88 7.22 7.22
N ALA A 128 9.56 7.28 7.36
CA ALA A 128 8.64 6.77 6.36
C ALA A 128 8.85 7.42 4.98
N LYS A 129 8.99 8.75 4.91
CA LYS A 129 9.31 9.45 3.64
C LYS A 129 10.60 8.94 2.99
N GLN A 130 11.66 8.70 3.78
CA GLN A 130 12.94 8.18 3.26
C GLN A 130 12.80 6.76 2.72
N LEU A 131 12.11 5.87 3.47
CA LEU A 131 11.87 4.49 3.08
C LEU A 131 10.99 4.38 1.84
N LEU A 132 9.92 5.17 1.75
CA LEU A 132 9.06 5.22 0.56
C LEU A 132 9.80 5.74 -0.67
N LYS A 133 10.64 6.77 -0.51
CA LYS A 133 11.49 7.24 -1.60
C LYS A 133 12.43 6.13 -2.07
N TYR A 134 13.09 5.44 -1.15
CA TYR A 134 13.95 4.31 -1.47
C TYR A 134 13.15 3.19 -2.18
N ALA A 135 11.93 2.87 -1.71
CA ALA A 135 11.07 1.88 -2.36
C ALA A 135 10.77 2.24 -3.83
N VAL A 136 10.41 3.49 -4.10
CA VAL A 136 10.14 4.00 -5.46
C VAL A 136 11.41 4.01 -6.32
N ASP A 137 12.56 4.35 -5.75
CA ASP A 137 13.86 4.35 -6.44
C ASP A 137 14.32 2.91 -6.79
N GLN A 138 13.97 1.90 -5.97
CA GLN A 138 14.26 0.49 -6.24
C GLN A 138 13.29 -0.14 -7.25
N ASP A 139 12.03 0.26 -7.23
CA ASP A 139 11.00 -0.23 -8.13
C ASP A 139 10.01 0.89 -8.46
N GLY A 140 10.22 1.52 -9.61
CA GLY A 140 9.35 2.57 -10.12
C GLY A 140 7.94 2.10 -10.52
N SER A 141 7.66 0.80 -10.49
CA SER A 141 6.32 0.24 -10.72
C SER A 141 5.53 -0.01 -9.41
N ASN A 142 6.15 0.18 -8.24
CA ASN A 142 5.49 0.04 -6.95
C ASN A 142 4.50 1.21 -6.72
N LEU A 143 3.25 0.99 -7.13
CA LEU A 143 2.21 2.02 -7.08
C LEU A 143 1.83 2.39 -5.65
N ASP A 144 1.80 1.43 -4.72
CA ASP A 144 1.52 1.68 -3.31
C ASP A 144 2.55 2.64 -2.69
N ALA A 145 3.84 2.38 -2.91
CA ALA A 145 4.90 3.25 -2.44
C ALA A 145 4.79 4.66 -3.03
N LYS A 146 4.42 4.78 -4.32
CA LYS A 146 4.20 6.08 -4.97
C LYS A 146 3.06 6.87 -4.34
N VAL A 147 1.89 6.23 -4.12
CA VAL A 147 0.74 6.92 -3.51
C VAL A 147 1.06 7.34 -2.09
N MET A 148 1.67 6.48 -1.28
CA MET A 148 2.03 6.82 0.10
C MET A 148 3.06 7.93 0.16
N LEU A 149 4.09 7.91 -0.69
CA LEU A 149 5.07 8.98 -0.77
C LEU A 149 4.44 10.29 -1.20
N ALA A 150 3.61 10.26 -2.25
CA ALA A 150 2.89 11.42 -2.75
C ALA A 150 2.02 12.06 -1.66
N ARG A 151 1.27 11.26 -0.91
CA ARG A 151 0.46 11.73 0.21
C ARG A 151 1.28 12.47 1.27
N LEU A 152 2.42 11.90 1.68
CA LEU A 152 3.27 12.51 2.70
C LEU A 152 4.00 13.76 2.23
N MET A 153 4.22 13.91 0.93
CA MET A 153 4.89 15.10 0.38
C MET A 153 3.94 16.13 -0.22
N PHE A 154 2.64 15.83 -0.34
CA PHE A 154 1.68 16.67 -1.02
C PHE A 154 1.63 18.10 -0.47
N ILE A 155 1.68 18.24 0.84
CA ILE A 155 1.65 19.53 1.53
C ILE A 155 2.85 20.42 1.14
N ASP A 156 4.04 19.79 1.08
CA ASP A 156 5.28 20.52 0.78
C ASP A 156 5.47 20.77 -0.72
N ASN A 157 4.99 19.82 -1.54
CA ASN A 157 5.19 19.87 -3.00
C ASN A 157 4.05 19.16 -3.75
N PRO A 158 2.91 19.82 -3.93
CA PRO A 158 1.72 19.22 -4.54
C PRO A 158 1.92 18.81 -5.99
N ASP A 159 2.67 19.58 -6.80
CA ASP A 159 2.93 19.24 -8.21
C ASP A 159 3.70 17.93 -8.34
N LYS A 160 4.77 17.77 -7.56
CA LYS A 160 5.58 16.56 -7.57
C LYS A 160 4.81 15.34 -7.05
N ALA A 161 3.96 15.54 -6.05
CA ALA A 161 3.09 14.48 -5.54
C ALA A 161 2.14 13.98 -6.63
N LEU A 162 1.53 14.88 -7.41
CA LEU A 162 0.64 14.50 -8.52
C LEU A 162 1.40 13.81 -9.65
N THR A 163 2.60 14.27 -10.00
CA THR A 163 3.43 13.61 -11.01
C THR A 163 3.74 12.15 -10.63
N LEU A 164 4.02 11.87 -9.35
CA LEU A 164 4.25 10.50 -8.88
C LEU A 164 3.02 9.59 -9.06
N THR A 165 1.82 10.16 -9.06
CA THR A 165 0.55 9.42 -9.09
C THR A 165 -0.18 9.49 -10.43
N GLU A 166 0.44 10.00 -11.49
CA GLU A 166 -0.18 10.11 -12.83
C GLU A 166 -0.64 8.76 -13.39
N SER A 167 0.10 7.69 -13.13
CA SER A 167 -0.21 6.33 -13.60
C SER A 167 -1.26 5.58 -12.74
N ILE A 168 -1.76 6.20 -11.69
CA ILE A 168 -2.73 5.57 -10.77
C ILE A 168 -4.15 5.83 -11.28
N ASP A 169 -4.88 4.77 -11.56
CA ASP A 169 -6.27 4.79 -12.03
C ASP A 169 -7.25 4.27 -10.98
N GLU A 170 -8.53 4.22 -11.37
CA GLU A 170 -9.66 3.83 -10.50
C GLU A 170 -9.57 2.38 -10.00
N ALA A 171 -8.79 1.51 -10.64
CA ALA A 171 -8.62 0.13 -10.22
C ALA A 171 -7.71 0.00 -8.98
N HIS A 172 -6.92 1.02 -8.68
CA HIS A 172 -5.99 0.99 -7.56
C HIS A 172 -6.71 1.21 -6.20
N PRO A 173 -6.47 0.38 -5.17
CA PRO A 173 -7.15 0.50 -3.87
C PRO A 173 -7.02 1.88 -3.20
N MET A 174 -5.91 2.59 -3.43
CA MET A 174 -5.68 3.92 -2.88
C MET A 174 -6.03 5.08 -3.84
N PHE A 175 -6.78 4.82 -4.93
CA PHE A 175 -7.18 5.84 -5.91
C PHE A 175 -7.89 7.02 -5.25
N ASP A 176 -8.72 6.77 -4.27
CA ASP A 176 -9.41 7.80 -3.48
C ASP A 176 -8.47 8.85 -2.84
N GLN A 177 -7.25 8.44 -2.47
CA GLN A 177 -6.24 9.37 -1.92
C GLN A 177 -5.64 10.22 -3.04
N VAL A 178 -5.47 9.65 -4.23
CA VAL A 178 -5.01 10.38 -5.42
C VAL A 178 -6.04 11.43 -5.84
N GLU A 179 -7.32 11.08 -5.87
CA GLU A 179 -8.40 12.03 -6.15
C GLU A 179 -8.51 13.14 -5.10
N ALA A 180 -8.25 12.83 -3.83
CA ALA A 180 -8.17 13.83 -2.78
C ALA A 180 -7.03 14.84 -3.04
N MET A 181 -5.85 14.35 -3.43
CA MET A 181 -4.71 15.22 -3.81
C MET A 181 -5.05 16.08 -5.03
N ARG A 182 -5.66 15.50 -6.07
CA ARG A 182 -6.11 16.23 -7.27
C ARG A 182 -7.13 17.31 -6.92
N THR A 183 -8.04 17.02 -6.02
CA THR A 183 -9.08 17.99 -5.57
C THR A 183 -8.47 19.18 -4.85
N LEU A 184 -7.58 18.95 -3.88
CA LEU A 184 -6.90 20.03 -3.17
C LEU A 184 -5.96 20.83 -4.08
N HIS A 185 -5.28 20.17 -5.01
CA HIS A 185 -4.44 20.87 -5.99
C HIS A 185 -5.26 21.79 -6.91
N ARG A 186 -6.42 21.32 -7.41
CA ARG A 186 -7.36 22.16 -8.18
C ARG A 186 -7.81 23.36 -7.37
N LEU A 187 -8.14 23.17 -6.09
CA LEU A 187 -8.50 24.25 -5.17
C LEU A 187 -7.38 25.28 -5.05
N LEU A 188 -6.14 24.83 -4.85
CA LEU A 188 -4.97 25.72 -4.78
C LEU A 188 -4.78 26.55 -6.07
N ASN A 189 -4.85 25.89 -7.23
CA ASN A 189 -4.69 26.53 -8.53
C ASN A 189 -5.84 27.50 -8.86
N SER A 190 -7.05 27.15 -8.45
CA SER A 190 -8.25 27.98 -8.64
C SER A 190 -8.41 29.06 -7.58
N ALA A 191 -7.62 29.05 -6.51
CA ALA A 191 -7.80 29.92 -5.33
C ALA A 191 -7.93 31.40 -5.68
N LYS A 192 -7.11 31.91 -6.63
CA LYS A 192 -7.18 33.30 -7.05
C LYS A 192 -8.53 33.68 -7.65
N ASN A 193 -9.13 32.80 -8.44
CA ASN A 193 -10.44 33.00 -9.06
C ASN A 193 -11.55 32.86 -8.03
N LEU A 194 -11.48 31.84 -7.17
CA LEU A 194 -12.45 31.58 -6.10
C LEU A 194 -12.51 32.75 -5.10
N LEU A 195 -11.37 33.33 -4.77
CA LEU A 195 -11.35 34.54 -3.90
C LEU A 195 -11.99 35.76 -4.57
N LYS A 196 -11.88 35.90 -5.91
CA LYS A 196 -12.60 36.97 -6.64
C LYS A 196 -14.10 36.69 -6.70
N GLU A 197 -14.53 35.46 -6.90
CA GLU A 197 -15.94 35.09 -6.87
C GLU A 197 -16.55 35.33 -5.48
N ALA A 198 -15.84 34.99 -4.39
CA ALA A 198 -16.29 35.28 -3.04
C ALA A 198 -16.53 36.80 -2.82
N GLN A 199 -15.66 37.65 -3.36
CA GLN A 199 -15.84 39.11 -3.30
C GLN A 199 -17.07 39.62 -4.10
N LYS A 200 -17.45 38.95 -5.20
CA LYS A 200 -18.61 39.31 -5.99
C LYS A 200 -19.93 38.89 -5.32
N HIS A 201 -19.94 37.69 -4.74
CA HIS A 201 -21.14 37.18 -4.08
C HIS A 201 -21.40 37.83 -2.73
N ASP A 202 -20.34 38.17 -2.00
CA ASP A 202 -20.35 38.85 -0.68
C ASP A 202 -21.37 38.25 0.31
N THR A 203 -21.53 36.94 0.31
CA THR A 203 -22.34 36.21 1.28
C THR A 203 -21.47 35.65 2.39
N GLU A 204 -22.07 35.39 3.56
CA GLU A 204 -21.38 34.79 4.69
C GLU A 204 -20.72 33.47 4.31
N ALA A 205 -21.42 32.58 3.60
CA ALA A 205 -20.91 31.28 3.17
C ALA A 205 -19.70 31.40 2.23
N TRP A 206 -19.74 32.32 1.22
CA TRP A 206 -18.61 32.57 0.35
C TRP A 206 -17.40 33.16 1.09
N ASN A 207 -17.65 34.08 2.05
CA ASN A 207 -16.59 34.67 2.87
C ASN A 207 -15.90 33.61 3.76
N LEU A 208 -16.66 32.69 4.35
CA LEU A 208 -16.15 31.56 5.11
C LEU A 208 -15.36 30.61 4.23
N TYR A 209 -15.88 30.28 3.03
CA TYR A 209 -15.16 29.41 2.08
C TYR A 209 -13.82 30.04 1.66
N ALA A 210 -13.80 31.31 1.34
CA ALA A 210 -12.59 32.07 1.00
C ALA A 210 -11.59 32.14 2.16
N LYS A 211 -12.07 32.28 3.40
CA LYS A 211 -11.24 32.24 4.62
C LYS A 211 -10.55 30.86 4.72
N GLY A 212 -11.30 29.79 4.50
CA GLY A 212 -10.74 28.43 4.50
C GLY A 212 -9.68 28.21 3.43
N ILE A 213 -9.90 28.70 2.19
CA ILE A 213 -8.91 28.65 1.10
C ILE A 213 -7.63 29.41 1.48
N ASN A 214 -7.75 30.59 2.07
CA ASN A 214 -6.59 31.39 2.49
C ASN A 214 -5.82 30.74 3.63
N ALA A 215 -6.51 30.12 4.59
CA ALA A 215 -5.90 29.37 5.68
C ALA A 215 -5.15 28.13 5.14
N PHE A 216 -5.78 27.37 4.24
CA PHE A 216 -5.17 26.20 3.60
C PHE A 216 -3.87 26.55 2.86
N LYS A 217 -3.85 27.66 2.10
CA LYS A 217 -2.63 28.16 1.42
C LYS A 217 -1.51 28.53 2.38
N LYS A 218 -1.82 28.82 3.63
CA LYS A 218 -0.85 29.13 4.70
C LYS A 218 -0.49 27.90 5.54
N ASN A 219 -0.94 26.72 5.15
CA ASN A 219 -0.80 25.47 5.91
C ASN A 219 -1.50 25.48 7.28
N ASP A 220 -2.43 26.41 7.49
CA ASP A 220 -3.30 26.45 8.68
C ASP A 220 -4.56 25.59 8.43
N TYR A 221 -4.37 24.27 8.53
CA TYR A 221 -5.42 23.28 8.24
C TYR A 221 -6.54 23.27 9.26
N GLY A 222 -6.25 23.65 10.51
CA GLY A 222 -7.26 23.80 11.54
C GLY A 222 -8.27 24.88 11.19
N THR A 223 -7.80 26.10 10.91
CA THR A 223 -8.66 27.21 10.46
C THR A 223 -9.33 26.93 9.11
N ALA A 224 -8.64 26.20 8.20
CA ALA A 224 -9.22 25.81 6.93
C ALA A 224 -10.44 24.91 7.11
N LEU A 225 -10.30 23.82 7.87
CA LEU A 225 -11.41 22.89 8.18
C LEU A 225 -12.55 23.60 8.89
N GLU A 226 -12.26 24.38 9.91
CA GLU A 226 -13.28 25.13 10.66
C GLU A 226 -14.09 26.04 9.75
N SER A 227 -13.42 26.85 8.94
CA SER A 227 -14.06 27.82 8.05
C SER A 227 -14.86 27.12 6.93
N TRP A 228 -14.37 26.01 6.38
CA TRP A 228 -15.13 25.25 5.39
C TRP A 228 -16.34 24.55 5.99
N ILE A 229 -16.25 24.02 7.21
CA ILE A 229 -17.38 23.42 7.92
C ILE A 229 -18.44 24.50 8.20
N ASP A 230 -18.04 25.70 8.62
CA ASP A 230 -18.97 26.82 8.83
C ASP A 230 -19.64 27.25 7.52
N SER A 231 -18.88 27.28 6.42
CA SER A 231 -19.45 27.58 5.08
C SER A 231 -20.53 26.55 4.71
N ILE A 232 -20.30 25.26 4.97
CA ILE A 232 -21.26 24.17 4.70
C ILE A 232 -22.55 24.38 5.52
N ILE A 233 -22.43 24.78 6.79
CA ILE A 233 -23.58 25.01 7.68
C ILE A 233 -24.43 26.19 7.18
N VAL A 234 -23.80 27.25 6.66
CA VAL A 234 -24.51 28.42 6.15
C VAL A 234 -25.13 28.15 4.77
N ASP A 235 -24.35 27.67 3.84
CA ASP A 235 -24.81 27.30 2.49
C ASP A 235 -23.89 26.26 1.88
N ARG A 236 -24.38 25.04 1.75
CA ARG A 236 -23.62 23.91 1.17
C ARG A 236 -23.35 24.07 -0.32
N GLN A 237 -24.16 24.87 -1.05
CA GLN A 237 -24.08 24.98 -2.51
C GLN A 237 -22.92 25.86 -3.00
N VAL A 238 -22.21 26.54 -2.09
CA VAL A 238 -21.06 27.37 -2.46
C VAL A 238 -20.05 26.57 -3.27
N ASP A 239 -19.70 27.11 -4.45
CA ASP A 239 -18.73 26.51 -5.38
C ASP A 239 -19.01 25.02 -5.70
N ASP A 240 -20.26 24.70 -5.98
CA ASP A 240 -20.67 23.33 -6.28
C ASP A 240 -20.25 22.33 -5.20
N ASP A 241 -20.64 22.61 -3.95
CA ASP A 241 -20.28 21.81 -2.77
C ASP A 241 -18.74 21.81 -2.48
N GLY A 242 -18.06 22.88 -2.86
CA GLY A 242 -16.61 23.02 -2.82
C GLY A 242 -16.01 22.88 -1.42
N ALA A 243 -16.66 23.46 -0.42
CA ALA A 243 -16.22 23.39 0.98
C ALA A 243 -16.24 21.94 1.50
N ARG A 244 -17.28 21.16 1.19
CA ARG A 244 -17.37 19.75 1.56
C ARG A 244 -16.31 18.91 0.83
N LYS A 245 -16.15 19.13 -0.48
CA LYS A 245 -15.12 18.44 -1.28
C LYS A 245 -13.73 18.69 -0.71
N ALA A 246 -13.43 19.93 -0.29
CA ALA A 246 -12.17 20.31 0.33
C ALA A 246 -11.96 19.62 1.70
N CYS A 247 -12.98 19.62 2.56
CA CYS A 247 -12.90 18.91 3.86
C CYS A 247 -12.64 17.42 3.69
N VAL A 248 -13.42 16.74 2.83
CA VAL A 248 -13.25 15.29 2.56
C VAL A 248 -11.84 14.99 2.04
N ALA A 249 -11.38 15.78 1.08
CA ALA A 249 -10.05 15.59 0.52
C ALA A 249 -8.94 15.80 1.57
N LEU A 250 -9.06 16.83 2.41
CA LEU A 250 -8.07 17.09 3.44
C LEU A 250 -8.05 15.99 4.51
N PHE A 251 -9.21 15.49 4.95
CA PHE A 251 -9.28 14.35 5.86
C PHE A 251 -8.63 13.07 5.26
N LYS A 252 -8.87 12.79 3.97
CA LYS A 252 -8.24 11.64 3.30
C LYS A 252 -6.72 11.74 3.26
N ILE A 253 -6.16 12.94 3.05
CA ILE A 253 -4.70 13.14 3.04
C ILE A 253 -4.11 13.04 4.44
N MET A 254 -4.74 13.67 5.44
CA MET A 254 -4.25 13.61 6.81
C MET A 254 -4.40 12.21 7.43
N GLY A 255 -5.44 11.48 7.06
CA GLY A 255 -5.81 10.20 7.65
C GLY A 255 -6.63 10.35 8.95
N ASN A 256 -7.28 9.25 9.36
CA ASN A 256 -8.21 9.26 10.50
C ASN A 256 -7.51 9.50 11.85
N GLU A 257 -6.26 9.07 11.97
CA GLU A 257 -5.50 9.18 13.21
C GLU A 257 -4.93 10.58 13.47
N HIS A 258 -4.91 11.44 12.47
CA HIS A 258 -4.43 12.81 12.60
C HIS A 258 -5.30 13.62 13.58
N GLU A 259 -4.70 14.41 14.47
CA GLU A 259 -5.40 15.16 15.52
C GLU A 259 -6.51 16.07 14.98
N LEU A 260 -6.27 16.75 13.86
CA LEU A 260 -7.28 17.61 13.23
C LEU A 260 -8.43 16.76 12.66
N SER A 261 -8.18 15.58 12.13
CA SER A 261 -9.23 14.67 11.66
C SER A 261 -10.12 14.25 12.84
N LYS A 262 -9.52 13.80 13.93
CA LYS A 262 -10.25 13.44 15.17
C LYS A 262 -11.06 14.61 15.73
N LYS A 263 -10.46 15.83 15.74
CA LYS A 263 -11.10 17.05 16.27
C LYS A 263 -12.31 17.48 15.44
N TYR A 264 -12.20 17.50 14.12
CA TYR A 264 -13.20 18.12 13.25
C TYR A 264 -14.18 17.14 12.60
N HIS A 265 -13.90 15.83 12.57
CA HIS A 265 -14.72 14.84 11.87
C HIS A 265 -16.17 14.81 12.37
N ARG A 266 -16.39 14.87 13.69
CA ARG A 266 -17.74 14.88 14.26
C ARG A 266 -18.52 16.13 13.85
N ARG A 267 -17.88 17.31 13.92
CA ARG A 267 -18.50 18.58 13.53
C ARG A 267 -18.82 18.60 12.03
N PHE A 268 -17.90 18.11 11.21
CA PHE A 268 -18.11 17.95 9.76
C PHE A 268 -19.30 17.04 9.47
N SER A 269 -19.37 15.85 10.09
CA SER A 269 -20.51 14.94 9.90
C SER A 269 -21.84 15.59 10.31
N SER A 270 -21.88 16.37 11.39
CA SER A 270 -23.09 17.09 11.84
C SER A 270 -23.47 18.25 10.90
N ALA A 271 -22.55 18.80 10.13
CA ALA A 271 -22.81 19.88 9.17
C ALA A 271 -23.44 19.36 7.85
N LEU A 272 -23.45 18.05 7.64
CA LEU A 272 -23.99 17.43 6.42
C LEU A 272 -25.50 17.10 6.53
N PHE A 273 -26.03 17.09 7.74
CA PHE A 273 -27.43 16.76 8.10
C PHE A 273 -28.11 17.94 8.82
#